data_6f3f93a1382ad7cef71a3f4224a17796
#
_entry.id   6f3f93a1382ad7cef71a3f4224a17796
#
_cell.length_a   1.000
_cell.length_b   1.000
_cell.length_c   1.000
_cell.angle_alpha   90.00
_cell.angle_beta   90.00
_cell.angle_gamma   90.00
#
_symmetry.space_group_name_H-M   'P 1'
#
loop_
_entity.id
_entity.type
_entity.pdbx_description
1 polymer ?
#
loop_
_entity_poly.entity_id
_entity_poly.type
_entity_poly.pdbx_seq_one_letter_code
_entity_poly.pdbx_strand_id
1 'polypeptide(L)'
;AGATLGAMRPEPTGAPRVYQMDRPSAQARATSYQAQAPGFADMQSDWSARVEPEVVETPTPDAPRREDLPLGAARAQVHENYIVAQTADGMVIIDQHAAHERLVYEKLKRQMGENGVTSQALLIPEIIEMSDGDATRLLELADDLANLGLHIESFGPGTVVVRETPAILGQCDARALVLDILDELADQGDSLTLRARIEAILSRVACHGS
;
A
#
# COMPACT_ATOMS: atom_id res chain seq x y z
N ALA A 1 40.46 60.56 8.30
CA ALA A 1 40.62 59.76 7.10
C ALA A 1 39.48 58.73 7.10
N GLY A 2 38.35 59.08 6.42
CA GLY A 2 37.22 58.16 6.26
C GLY A 2 37.36 57.46 4.92
N ALA A 3 37.49 56.14 4.96
CA ALA A 3 37.35 55.32 3.76
C ALA A 3 35.89 54.95 3.59
N THR A 4 35.25 55.55 2.60
CA THR A 4 33.93 55.17 2.12
C THR A 4 34.01 53.81 1.43
N LEU A 5 33.38 52.84 2.02
CA LEU A 5 33.06 51.58 1.37
C LEU A 5 32.09 51.86 0.21
N GLY A 6 32.62 51.80 -1.01
CA GLY A 6 31.82 51.87 -2.23
C GLY A 6 30.86 50.70 -2.25
N ALA A 7 29.59 51.05 -2.15
CA ALA A 7 28.50 50.08 -2.32
C ALA A 7 28.63 49.40 -3.69
N MET A 8 28.86 48.11 -3.71
CA MET A 8 28.61 47.32 -4.90
C MET A 8 27.11 47.34 -5.19
N ARG A 9 26.75 48.23 -6.10
CA ARG A 9 25.44 48.23 -6.74
C ARG A 9 25.51 47.14 -7.81
N PRO A 10 24.72 46.07 -7.74
CA PRO A 10 24.63 45.18 -8.87
C PRO A 10 23.99 45.95 -10.01
N GLU A 11 24.68 46.02 -11.12
CA GLU A 11 24.10 46.55 -12.34
C GLU A 11 22.90 45.69 -12.73
N PRO A 12 21.79 46.30 -13.20
CA PRO A 12 20.68 45.56 -13.74
C PRO A 12 21.10 44.92 -15.04
N THR A 13 21.68 43.73 -14.95
CA THR A 13 21.94 42.91 -16.12
C THR A 13 20.64 42.42 -16.72
N GLY A 14 20.34 42.98 -17.88
CA GLY A 14 19.66 42.31 -18.97
C GLY A 14 18.25 41.80 -18.72
N ALA A 15 17.39 42.10 -19.68
CA ALA A 15 16.07 41.54 -19.83
C ALA A 15 15.93 40.10 -19.36
N PRO A 16 14.82 39.72 -18.74
CA PRO A 16 14.60 38.37 -18.27
C PRO A 16 14.87 37.39 -19.43
N ARG A 17 15.81 36.53 -19.27
CA ARG A 17 16.01 35.41 -20.19
C ARG A 17 14.81 34.50 -20.01
N VAL A 18 13.81 34.72 -20.84
CA VAL A 18 12.72 33.76 -21.02
C VAL A 18 13.38 32.51 -21.58
N TYR A 19 13.45 31.47 -20.77
CA TYR A 19 13.81 30.14 -21.26
C TYR A 19 12.72 29.71 -22.25
N GLN A 20 13.06 29.77 -23.55
CA GLN A 20 12.18 29.28 -24.63
C GLN A 20 12.17 27.74 -24.63
N MET A 21 11.68 27.12 -23.58
CA MET A 21 11.50 25.66 -23.57
C MET A 21 10.27 25.21 -24.37
N ASP A 22 9.36 26.13 -24.69
CA ASP A 22 8.10 25.83 -25.36
C ASP A 22 8.14 25.94 -26.88
N ARG A 23 9.29 26.33 -27.47
CA ARG A 23 9.42 26.40 -28.93
C ARG A 23 10.51 25.42 -29.38
N PRO A 24 10.13 24.26 -29.93
CA PRO A 24 11.09 23.35 -30.50
C PRO A 24 11.91 24.06 -31.59
N SER A 25 13.22 23.84 -31.61
CA SER A 25 14.12 24.42 -32.60
C SER A 25 13.64 24.08 -34.02
N ALA A 26 14.03 24.91 -35.00
CA ALA A 26 13.69 24.65 -36.41
C ALA A 26 14.17 23.26 -36.84
N GLN A 27 15.28 22.80 -36.28
CA GLN A 27 15.86 21.49 -36.56
C GLN A 27 15.04 20.38 -35.92
N ALA A 28 14.55 20.55 -34.68
CA ALA A 28 13.68 19.61 -34.03
C ALA A 28 12.33 19.47 -34.76
N ARG A 29 11.80 20.57 -35.27
CA ARG A 29 10.61 20.57 -36.12
C ARG A 29 10.84 19.84 -37.45
N ALA A 30 11.98 20.13 -38.10
CA ALA A 30 12.32 19.44 -39.35
C ALA A 30 12.46 17.93 -39.15
N THR A 31 13.08 17.49 -38.06
CA THR A 31 13.18 16.07 -37.71
C THR A 31 11.83 15.44 -37.43
N SER A 32 10.93 16.16 -36.76
CA SER A 32 9.55 15.70 -36.52
C SER A 32 8.76 15.55 -37.81
N TYR A 33 8.93 16.50 -38.75
CA TYR A 33 8.30 16.41 -40.08
C TYR A 33 8.88 15.27 -40.93
N GLN A 34 10.19 15.02 -40.84
CA GLN A 34 10.81 13.88 -41.52
C GLN A 34 10.35 12.53 -40.94
N ALA A 35 10.18 12.46 -39.63
CA ALA A 35 9.63 11.26 -38.96
C ALA A 35 8.17 10.98 -39.32
N GLN A 36 7.44 11.99 -39.80
CA GLN A 36 6.06 11.88 -40.27
C GLN A 36 5.95 11.77 -41.80
N ALA A 37 7.07 11.62 -42.50
CA ALA A 37 7.06 11.41 -43.94
C ALA A 37 6.45 10.05 -44.31
N PRO A 38 5.82 9.93 -45.50
CA PRO A 38 5.03 8.74 -45.88
C PRO A 38 5.75 7.39 -45.84
N GLY A 39 7.07 7.36 -45.79
CA GLY A 39 7.84 6.12 -45.63
C GLY A 39 7.77 5.51 -44.22
N PHE A 40 7.31 6.25 -43.23
CA PHE A 40 7.04 5.72 -41.88
C PHE A 40 5.63 5.14 -41.72
N ALA A 41 4.73 5.49 -42.61
CA ALA A 41 3.36 4.96 -42.61
C ALA A 41 3.33 3.44 -42.91
N ASP A 42 4.29 2.95 -43.71
CA ASP A 42 4.41 1.52 -44.00
C ASP A 42 4.99 0.70 -42.81
N MET A 43 5.76 1.35 -41.93
CA MET A 43 6.21 0.70 -40.71
C MET A 43 5.16 0.72 -39.57
N GLN A 44 4.16 1.60 -39.66
CA GLN A 44 3.04 1.62 -38.72
C GLN A 44 2.07 0.47 -38.93
N SER A 45 2.04 -0.16 -40.11
CA SER A 45 1.19 -1.32 -40.34
C SER A 45 1.71 -2.58 -39.61
N ASP A 46 3.02 -2.66 -39.31
CA ASP A 46 3.59 -3.77 -38.54
C ASP A 46 3.61 -3.48 -37.02
N TRP A 47 3.38 -2.20 -36.65
CA TRP A 47 3.21 -1.75 -35.25
C TRP A 47 1.76 -1.44 -34.90
N SER A 48 0.79 -1.93 -35.66
CA SER A 48 -0.50 -2.11 -35.05
C SER A 48 -0.24 -3.02 -33.87
N ALA A 49 -0.29 -2.42 -32.67
CA ALA A 49 -0.46 -3.19 -31.46
C ALA A 49 -1.48 -4.24 -31.84
N ARG A 50 -1.04 -5.48 -31.93
CA ARG A 50 -1.93 -6.61 -32.02
C ARG A 50 -2.83 -6.42 -30.84
N VAL A 51 -3.95 -5.76 -31.03
CA VAL A 51 -5.08 -5.92 -30.16
C VAL A 51 -5.28 -7.41 -30.29
N GLU A 52 -4.70 -8.13 -29.34
CA GLU A 52 -5.06 -9.54 -29.20
C GLU A 52 -6.57 -9.47 -29.25
N PRO A 53 -7.20 -10.18 -30.18
CA PRO A 53 -8.65 -10.15 -30.24
C PRO A 53 -9.04 -10.41 -28.81
N GLU A 54 -9.69 -9.42 -28.21
CA GLU A 54 -10.31 -9.56 -26.88
C GLU A 54 -10.72 -11.01 -26.86
N VAL A 55 -10.05 -11.80 -26.01
CA VAL A 55 -10.41 -13.19 -25.86
C VAL A 55 -11.82 -13.05 -25.38
N VAL A 56 -12.75 -13.08 -26.33
CA VAL A 56 -14.16 -13.25 -26.03
C VAL A 56 -14.12 -14.60 -25.36
N GLU A 57 -13.93 -14.56 -24.02
CA GLU A 57 -14.11 -15.72 -23.18
C GLU A 57 -15.50 -16.19 -23.58
N THR A 58 -15.52 -17.16 -24.50
CA THR A 58 -16.76 -17.85 -24.82
C THR A 58 -17.23 -18.35 -23.48
N PRO A 59 -18.33 -17.81 -22.94
CA PRO A 59 -18.77 -18.19 -21.61
C PRO A 59 -18.94 -19.69 -21.67
N THR A 60 -18.12 -20.40 -20.88
CA THR A 60 -18.34 -21.83 -20.63
C THR A 60 -19.79 -21.91 -20.15
N PRO A 61 -20.64 -22.74 -20.74
CA PRO A 61 -22.09 -22.75 -20.46
C PRO A 61 -22.45 -22.94 -18.97
N ASP A 62 -21.52 -23.38 -18.16
CA ASP A 62 -21.68 -23.67 -16.72
C ASP A 62 -21.01 -22.62 -15.80
N ALA A 63 -20.37 -21.57 -16.32
CA ALA A 63 -19.80 -20.55 -15.44
C ALA A 63 -20.94 -19.64 -14.92
N PRO A 64 -21.07 -19.46 -13.58
CA PRO A 64 -22.05 -18.53 -13.04
C PRO A 64 -21.83 -17.15 -13.62
N ARG A 65 -22.91 -16.47 -14.01
CA ARG A 65 -22.83 -15.09 -14.49
C ARG A 65 -22.22 -14.25 -13.37
N ARG A 66 -21.38 -13.28 -13.73
CA ARG A 66 -20.72 -12.42 -12.71
C ARG A 66 -21.73 -11.69 -11.83
N GLU A 67 -22.92 -11.41 -12.34
CA GLU A 67 -24.01 -10.79 -11.60
C GLU A 67 -24.65 -11.73 -10.57
N ASP A 68 -24.50 -13.05 -10.74
CA ASP A 68 -25.02 -14.07 -9.80
C ASP A 68 -24.05 -14.32 -8.62
N LEU A 69 -22.85 -13.69 -8.63
CA LEU A 69 -21.96 -13.75 -7.49
C LEU A 69 -22.51 -12.91 -6.32
N PRO A 70 -22.18 -13.25 -5.06
CA PRO A 70 -22.72 -12.57 -3.88
C PRO A 70 -22.54 -11.05 -3.87
N LEU A 71 -21.42 -10.54 -4.42
CA LEU A 71 -21.15 -9.12 -4.55
C LEU A 71 -21.42 -8.57 -5.95
N GLY A 72 -21.86 -9.42 -6.88
CA GLY A 72 -22.17 -9.04 -8.25
C GLY A 72 -20.95 -8.78 -9.12
N ALA A 73 -21.18 -8.13 -10.27
CA ALA A 73 -20.15 -7.71 -11.21
C ALA A 73 -19.73 -6.27 -10.94
N ALA A 74 -18.45 -6.00 -10.74
CA ALA A 74 -17.93 -4.64 -10.61
C ALA A 74 -18.19 -3.87 -11.91
N ARG A 75 -18.78 -2.66 -11.80
CA ARG A 75 -19.16 -1.80 -12.92
C ARG A 75 -18.43 -0.47 -12.94
N ALA A 76 -18.14 0.09 -11.77
CA ALA A 76 -17.47 1.38 -11.63
C ALA A 76 -16.70 1.49 -10.33
N GLN A 77 -15.71 2.39 -10.32
CA GLN A 77 -15.04 2.87 -9.12
C GLN A 77 -15.38 4.35 -8.93
N VAL A 78 -15.67 4.75 -7.70
CA VAL A 78 -16.04 6.12 -7.35
C VAL A 78 -15.08 6.63 -6.28
N HIS A 79 -14.49 7.80 -6.52
CA HIS A 79 -13.55 8.47 -5.62
C HIS A 79 -12.37 7.58 -5.14
N GLU A 80 -11.98 6.59 -5.95
CA GLU A 80 -10.91 5.65 -5.62
C GLU A 80 -11.15 4.80 -4.35
N ASN A 81 -12.26 5.04 -3.63
CA ASN A 81 -12.61 4.39 -2.38
C ASN A 81 -13.74 3.37 -2.51
N TYR A 82 -14.64 3.56 -3.48
CA TYR A 82 -15.84 2.73 -3.57
C TYR A 82 -15.92 1.99 -4.89
N ILE A 83 -16.26 0.69 -4.83
CA ILE A 83 -16.62 -0.11 -6.01
C ILE A 83 -18.14 -0.18 -6.07
N VAL A 84 -18.70 0.14 -7.22
CA VAL A 84 -20.11 -0.09 -7.53
C VAL A 84 -20.20 -1.40 -8.30
N ALA A 85 -20.94 -2.36 -7.75
CA ALA A 85 -21.18 -3.67 -8.35
C ALA A 85 -22.67 -3.86 -8.62
N GLN A 86 -22.98 -4.56 -9.70
CA GLN A 86 -24.33 -4.91 -10.11
C GLN A 86 -24.58 -6.39 -9.82
N THR A 87 -25.63 -6.67 -9.05
CA THR A 87 -26.15 -8.02 -8.85
C THR A 87 -27.36 -8.26 -9.76
N ALA A 88 -27.91 -9.47 -9.74
CA ALA A 88 -29.14 -9.78 -10.45
C ALA A 88 -30.32 -8.92 -10.00
N ASP A 89 -30.37 -8.56 -8.70
CA ASP A 89 -31.51 -7.89 -8.07
C ASP A 89 -31.30 -6.41 -7.80
N GLY A 90 -30.06 -5.89 -8.00
CA GLY A 90 -29.78 -4.50 -7.66
C GLY A 90 -28.33 -4.07 -7.79
N MET A 91 -27.95 -3.13 -6.94
CA MET A 91 -26.63 -2.54 -6.90
C MET A 91 -26.04 -2.62 -5.49
N VAL A 92 -24.77 -2.96 -5.40
CA VAL A 92 -23.99 -2.99 -4.15
C VAL A 92 -22.88 -1.96 -4.24
N ILE A 93 -22.69 -1.18 -3.18
CA ILE A 93 -21.57 -0.28 -3.03
C ILE A 93 -20.63 -0.87 -1.99
N ILE A 94 -19.38 -1.07 -2.36
CA ILE A 94 -18.37 -1.72 -1.56
C ILE A 94 -17.29 -0.69 -1.24
N ASP A 95 -17.01 -0.48 0.04
CA ASP A 95 -15.85 0.27 0.49
C ASP A 95 -14.60 -0.59 0.24
N GLN A 96 -13.67 -0.09 -0.57
CA GLN A 96 -12.46 -0.82 -0.95
C GLN A 96 -11.54 -1.04 0.23
N HIS A 97 -11.41 -0.04 1.12
CA HIS A 97 -10.55 -0.12 2.28
C HIS A 97 -11.06 -1.19 3.24
N ALA A 98 -12.34 -1.13 3.62
CA ALA A 98 -12.97 -2.12 4.47
C ALA A 98 -12.95 -3.53 3.86
N ALA A 99 -13.13 -3.64 2.54
CA ALA A 99 -13.03 -4.91 1.84
C ALA A 99 -11.61 -5.48 1.86
N HIS A 100 -10.58 -4.62 1.68
CA HIS A 100 -9.18 -5.03 1.73
C HIS A 100 -8.81 -5.51 3.14
N GLU A 101 -9.13 -4.72 4.17
CA GLU A 101 -8.93 -5.13 5.57
C GLU A 101 -9.56 -6.50 5.85
N ARG A 102 -10.79 -6.70 5.40
CA ARG A 102 -11.48 -7.98 5.57
C ARG A 102 -10.76 -9.14 4.88
N LEU A 103 -10.25 -8.93 3.68
CA LEU A 103 -9.49 -9.95 2.95
C LEU A 103 -8.17 -10.28 3.66
N VAL A 104 -7.44 -9.26 4.16
CA VAL A 104 -6.21 -9.45 4.93
C VAL A 104 -6.50 -10.20 6.22
N TYR A 105 -7.54 -9.79 6.96
CA TYR A 105 -7.98 -10.47 8.18
C TYR A 105 -8.29 -11.96 7.97
N GLU A 106 -9.10 -12.28 6.96
CA GLU A 106 -9.46 -13.68 6.67
C GLU A 106 -8.25 -14.51 6.24
N LYS A 107 -7.32 -13.91 5.50
CA LYS A 107 -6.09 -14.57 5.09
C LYS A 107 -5.17 -14.83 6.29
N LEU A 108 -4.99 -13.86 7.18
CA LEU A 108 -4.24 -14.02 8.43
C LEU A 108 -4.86 -15.12 9.29
N LYS A 109 -6.18 -15.08 9.49
CA LYS A 109 -6.92 -16.06 10.28
C LYS A 109 -6.77 -17.48 9.75
N ARG A 110 -6.81 -17.65 8.43
CA ARG A 110 -6.59 -18.94 7.78
C ARG A 110 -5.15 -19.44 7.97
N GLN A 111 -4.14 -18.59 7.70
CA GLN A 111 -2.73 -18.95 7.86
C GLN A 111 -2.40 -19.34 9.30
N MET A 112 -2.92 -18.59 10.27
CA MET A 112 -2.76 -18.89 11.68
C MET A 112 -3.33 -20.28 12.07
N GLY A 113 -4.46 -20.67 11.44
CA GLY A 113 -5.07 -21.99 11.66
C GLY A 113 -4.32 -23.15 11.01
N GLU A 114 -3.50 -22.89 10.00
CA GLU A 114 -2.76 -23.90 9.24
C GLU A 114 -1.34 -24.12 9.80
N ASN A 115 -0.46 -23.14 9.68
CA ASN A 115 0.96 -23.26 10.02
C ASN A 115 1.56 -21.99 10.67
N GLY A 116 0.74 -21.06 11.07
CA GLY A 116 1.16 -19.71 11.45
C GLY A 116 1.30 -18.78 10.24
N VAL A 117 1.41 -17.49 10.54
CA VAL A 117 1.56 -16.45 9.52
C VAL A 117 3.04 -16.35 9.13
N THR A 118 3.31 -16.33 7.83
CA THR A 118 4.67 -16.14 7.33
C THR A 118 5.19 -14.76 7.75
N SER A 119 6.39 -14.73 8.32
CA SER A 119 7.07 -13.50 8.72
C SER A 119 8.05 -12.99 7.66
N GLN A 120 8.38 -11.71 7.75
CA GLN A 120 9.41 -11.04 6.97
C GLN A 120 10.40 -10.38 7.93
N ALA A 121 11.68 -10.73 7.82
CA ALA A 121 12.73 -10.11 8.62
C ALA A 121 12.94 -8.65 8.23
N LEU A 122 13.04 -7.79 9.23
CA LEU A 122 13.43 -6.40 9.05
C LEU A 122 14.93 -6.32 8.77
N LEU A 123 15.33 -5.52 7.79
CA LEU A 123 16.76 -5.29 7.50
C LEU A 123 17.47 -4.66 8.69
N ILE A 124 16.81 -3.77 9.38
CA ILE A 124 17.24 -3.15 10.63
C ILE A 124 16.13 -3.41 11.64
N PRO A 125 16.42 -4.16 12.75
CA PRO A 125 15.43 -4.36 13.80
C PRO A 125 14.97 -3.03 14.40
N GLU A 126 13.67 -2.92 14.67
CA GLU A 126 13.09 -1.72 15.27
C GLU A 126 13.11 -1.83 16.79
N ILE A 127 13.73 -0.85 17.46
CA ILE A 127 13.80 -0.78 18.92
C ILE A 127 12.72 0.19 19.41
N ILE A 128 11.87 -0.31 20.32
CA ILE A 128 10.72 0.43 20.83
C ILE A 128 10.85 0.55 22.34
N GLU A 129 10.94 1.79 22.82
CA GLU A 129 10.91 2.13 24.23
C GLU A 129 9.46 2.34 24.68
N MET A 130 9.10 1.77 25.82
CA MET A 130 7.78 1.82 26.42
C MET A 130 7.84 1.71 27.93
N SER A 131 6.71 1.66 28.63
CA SER A 131 6.72 1.38 30.06
C SER A 131 7.11 -0.07 30.34
N ASP A 132 7.70 -0.36 31.51
CA ASP A 132 8.03 -1.73 31.93
C ASP A 132 6.78 -2.64 31.93
N GLY A 133 5.63 -2.08 32.32
CA GLY A 133 4.35 -2.79 32.34
C GLY A 133 3.88 -3.19 30.93
N ASP A 134 3.99 -2.28 29.97
CA ASP A 134 3.60 -2.54 28.59
C ASP A 134 4.54 -3.53 27.91
N ALA A 135 5.87 -3.40 28.15
CA ALA A 135 6.86 -4.34 27.68
C ALA A 135 6.57 -5.76 28.20
N THR A 136 6.23 -5.88 29.50
CA THR A 136 5.89 -7.17 30.11
C THR A 136 4.63 -7.77 29.48
N ARG A 137 3.55 -7.00 29.33
CA ARG A 137 2.31 -7.46 28.69
C ARG A 137 2.52 -7.93 27.27
N LEU A 138 3.33 -7.20 26.51
CA LEU A 138 3.62 -7.54 25.11
C LEU A 138 4.45 -8.83 25.04
N LEU A 139 5.45 -8.99 25.89
CA LEU A 139 6.31 -10.16 25.96
C LEU A 139 5.58 -11.41 26.45
N GLU A 140 4.55 -11.28 27.29
CA GLU A 140 3.67 -12.38 27.69
C GLU A 140 2.91 -12.99 26.48
N LEU A 141 2.72 -12.21 25.41
CA LEU A 141 2.06 -12.63 24.17
C LEU A 141 3.05 -12.92 23.05
N ALA A 142 4.36 -12.96 23.32
CA ALA A 142 5.39 -13.11 22.30
C ALA A 142 5.19 -14.35 21.41
N ASP A 143 4.78 -15.49 21.98
CA ASP A 143 4.52 -16.72 21.24
C ASP A 143 3.30 -16.60 20.31
N ASP A 144 2.24 -15.93 20.79
CA ASP A 144 1.03 -15.68 19.99
C ASP A 144 1.31 -14.69 18.86
N LEU A 145 2.09 -13.65 19.15
CA LEU A 145 2.53 -12.67 18.15
C LEU A 145 3.48 -13.31 17.13
N ALA A 146 4.37 -14.22 17.55
CA ALA A 146 5.21 -14.98 16.63
C ALA A 146 4.37 -15.86 15.68
N ASN A 147 3.29 -16.47 16.17
CA ASN A 147 2.34 -17.20 15.31
C ASN A 147 1.63 -16.29 14.30
N LEU A 148 1.52 -15.01 14.61
CA LEU A 148 1.02 -13.97 13.69
C LEU A 148 2.11 -13.40 12.77
N GLY A 149 3.35 -13.90 12.87
CA GLY A 149 4.49 -13.44 12.09
C GLY A 149 5.15 -12.17 12.62
N LEU A 150 4.78 -11.73 13.84
CA LEU A 150 5.40 -10.59 14.52
C LEU A 150 6.36 -11.12 15.58
N HIS A 151 7.67 -11.09 15.29
CA HIS A 151 8.70 -11.58 16.20
C HIS A 151 9.28 -10.43 17.01
N ILE A 152 9.05 -10.50 18.32
CA ILE A 152 9.52 -9.52 19.29
C ILE A 152 10.42 -10.18 20.35
N GLU A 153 11.39 -9.43 20.86
CA GLU A 153 12.30 -9.87 21.91
C GLU A 153 12.51 -8.74 22.94
N SER A 154 12.82 -9.12 24.17
CA SER A 154 13.24 -8.14 25.18
C SER A 154 14.63 -7.59 24.84
N PHE A 155 14.79 -6.29 24.91
CA PHE A 155 16.07 -5.59 24.68
C PHE A 155 16.57 -4.84 25.93
N GLY A 156 15.88 -4.96 27.04
CA GLY A 156 16.20 -4.30 28.30
C GLY A 156 14.93 -3.89 29.04
N PRO A 157 15.07 -3.24 30.21
CA PRO A 157 13.92 -2.72 30.93
C PRO A 157 13.13 -1.75 30.07
N GLY A 158 11.81 -1.94 29.98
CA GLY A 158 10.93 -1.07 29.18
C GLY A 158 11.26 -0.99 27.68
N THR A 159 12.01 -1.96 27.14
CA THR A 159 12.44 -1.91 25.73
C THR A 159 12.22 -3.24 25.06
N VAL A 160 11.60 -3.19 23.89
CA VAL A 160 11.32 -4.34 23.02
C VAL A 160 11.97 -4.12 21.66
N VAL A 161 12.50 -5.15 21.04
CA VAL A 161 12.99 -5.12 19.68
C VAL A 161 12.09 -5.97 18.79
N VAL A 162 11.66 -5.41 17.65
CA VAL A 162 10.96 -6.12 16.60
C VAL A 162 11.97 -6.57 15.56
N ARG A 163 12.01 -7.87 15.28
CA ARG A 163 12.90 -8.45 14.27
C ARG A 163 12.21 -8.80 12.98
N GLU A 164 10.97 -9.24 13.08
CA GLU A 164 10.19 -9.68 11.92
C GLU A 164 8.76 -9.18 12.04
N THR A 165 8.14 -8.90 10.91
CA THR A 165 6.75 -8.49 10.78
C THR A 165 5.99 -9.45 9.88
N PRO A 166 4.65 -9.52 9.97
CA PRO A 166 3.86 -10.36 9.08
C PRO A 166 4.12 -10.01 7.61
N ALA A 167 4.58 -10.98 6.82
CA ALA A 167 4.94 -10.76 5.41
C ALA A 167 3.76 -10.28 4.55
N ILE A 168 2.53 -10.59 4.95
CA ILE A 168 1.31 -10.14 4.26
C ILE A 168 1.12 -8.63 4.29
N LEU A 169 1.69 -7.94 5.30
CA LEU A 169 1.59 -6.48 5.43
C LEU A 169 2.55 -5.74 4.49
N GLY A 170 3.54 -6.45 3.92
CA GLY A 170 4.57 -5.82 3.11
C GLY A 170 5.42 -4.84 3.92
N GLN A 171 5.56 -3.61 3.42
CA GLN A 171 6.23 -2.55 4.18
C GLN A 171 5.25 -1.93 5.17
N CYS A 172 5.42 -2.24 6.45
CA CYS A 172 4.64 -1.65 7.52
C CYS A 172 5.53 -0.94 8.54
N ASP A 173 4.96 0.02 9.25
CA ASP A 173 5.59 0.66 10.39
C ASP A 173 5.48 -0.26 11.61
N ALA A 174 6.58 -0.96 11.94
CA ALA A 174 6.62 -1.91 13.04
C ALA A 174 6.34 -1.26 14.40
N ARG A 175 6.77 0.00 14.60
CA ARG A 175 6.51 0.76 15.82
C ARG A 175 5.02 1.06 15.96
N ALA A 176 4.39 1.60 14.91
CA ALA A 176 2.97 1.89 14.92
C ALA A 176 2.15 0.63 15.16
N LEU A 177 2.49 -0.47 14.50
CA LEU A 177 1.82 -1.76 14.69
C LEU A 177 1.88 -2.24 16.14
N VAL A 178 3.05 -2.17 16.79
CA VAL A 178 3.22 -2.60 18.19
C VAL A 178 2.44 -1.70 19.15
N LEU A 179 2.45 -0.38 18.95
CA LEU A 179 1.71 0.56 19.78
C LEU A 179 0.19 0.34 19.65
N ASP A 180 -0.32 0.13 18.45
CA ASP A 180 -1.73 -0.17 18.23
C ASP A 180 -2.17 -1.50 18.87
N ILE A 181 -1.28 -2.51 18.89
CA ILE A 181 -1.53 -3.76 19.61
C ILE A 181 -1.59 -3.51 21.11
N LEU A 182 -0.69 -2.69 21.66
CA LEU A 182 -0.70 -2.33 23.08
C LEU A 182 -1.97 -1.57 23.47
N ASP A 183 -2.41 -0.62 22.65
CA ASP A 183 -3.64 0.14 22.88
C ASP A 183 -4.85 -0.80 22.89
N GLU A 184 -4.92 -1.75 21.95
CA GLU A 184 -5.96 -2.76 21.92
C GLU A 184 -5.97 -3.66 23.17
N LEU A 185 -4.78 -4.05 23.65
CA LEU A 185 -4.63 -4.84 24.89
C LEU A 185 -5.04 -4.06 26.13
N ALA A 186 -4.80 -2.74 26.14
CA ALA A 186 -5.20 -1.86 27.23
C ALA A 186 -6.72 -1.67 27.30
N ASP A 187 -7.36 -1.49 26.15
CA ASP A 187 -8.80 -1.27 26.05
C ASP A 187 -9.61 -2.51 26.44
N GLN A 188 -9.10 -3.69 26.19
CA GLN A 188 -9.81 -4.95 26.43
C GLN A 188 -9.75 -5.45 27.88
N GLY A 189 -8.81 -4.96 28.70
CA GLY A 189 -8.60 -5.41 30.08
C GLY A 189 -8.34 -6.92 30.21
N ASP A 190 -8.25 -7.41 31.48
CA ASP A 190 -7.94 -8.81 31.77
C ASP A 190 -9.13 -9.79 31.63
N SER A 191 -10.31 -9.29 31.23
CA SER A 191 -11.56 -10.07 31.25
C SER A 191 -11.84 -10.90 30.01
N LEU A 192 -11.09 -10.70 28.91
CA LEU A 192 -11.31 -11.42 27.66
C LEU A 192 -10.54 -12.72 27.59
N THR A 193 -11.14 -13.71 26.91
CA THR A 193 -10.44 -14.96 26.61
C THR A 193 -9.26 -14.70 25.67
N LEU A 194 -8.19 -15.50 25.78
CA LEU A 194 -7.04 -15.42 24.89
C LEU A 194 -7.44 -15.37 23.41
N ARG A 195 -8.45 -16.15 23.03
CA ARG A 195 -8.96 -16.17 21.66
C ARG A 195 -9.52 -14.81 21.22
N ALA A 196 -10.26 -14.13 22.09
CA ALA A 196 -10.81 -12.81 21.77
C ALA A 196 -9.68 -11.76 21.63
N ARG A 197 -8.64 -11.83 22.47
CA ARG A 197 -7.45 -10.98 22.35
C ARG A 197 -6.74 -11.20 21.02
N ILE A 198 -6.54 -12.45 20.61
CA ILE A 198 -5.91 -12.79 19.33
C ILE A 198 -6.76 -12.29 18.15
N GLU A 199 -8.08 -12.44 18.20
CA GLU A 199 -8.97 -11.94 17.14
C GLU A 199 -8.93 -10.40 17.02
N ALA A 200 -8.81 -9.68 18.13
CA ALA A 200 -8.65 -8.22 18.13
C ALA A 200 -7.29 -7.78 17.58
N ILE A 201 -6.22 -8.45 17.99
CA ILE A 201 -4.87 -8.22 17.43
C ILE A 201 -4.87 -8.48 15.93
N LEU A 202 -5.49 -9.57 15.45
CA LEU A 202 -5.64 -9.87 14.02
C LEU A 202 -6.31 -8.72 13.26
N SER A 203 -7.36 -8.13 13.84
CA SER A 203 -8.05 -6.99 13.23
C SER A 203 -7.11 -5.78 13.12
N ARG A 204 -6.36 -5.48 14.18
CA ARG A 204 -5.36 -4.38 14.16
C ARG A 204 -4.26 -4.62 13.15
N VAL A 205 -3.71 -5.84 13.10
CA VAL A 205 -2.70 -6.22 12.11
C VAL A 205 -3.25 -6.07 10.69
N ALA A 206 -4.51 -6.45 10.45
CA ALA A 206 -5.14 -6.32 9.13
C ALA A 206 -5.24 -4.86 8.66
N CYS A 207 -5.52 -3.91 9.57
CA CYS A 207 -5.57 -2.48 9.26
C CYS A 207 -4.22 -1.92 8.77
N HIS A 208 -3.10 -2.48 9.20
CA HIS A 208 -1.77 -2.07 8.73
C HIS A 208 -1.40 -2.62 7.33
N GLY A 209 -2.17 -3.55 6.80
CA GLY A 209 -1.96 -4.17 5.49
C GLY A 209 -2.85 -3.60 4.37
N SER A 210 -3.64 -2.57 4.67
CA SER A 210 -4.62 -2.00 3.74
C SER A 210 -4.23 -0.63 3.17
#